data_a910f893e35d54775981d061dcae05a6
#
_entry.id   a910f893e35d54775981d061dcae05a6
#
_cell.length_a   1.000
_cell.length_b   1.000
_cell.length_c   1.000
_cell.angle_alpha   90.00
_cell.angle_beta   90.00
_cell.angle_gamma   90.00
#
_symmetry.space_group_name_H-M   'P 1'
#
loop_
_entity.id
_entity.type
_entity.pdbx_description
1 polymer ?
#
loop_
_entity_poly.entity_id
_entity_poly.type
_entity_poly.pdbx_seq_one_letter_code
_entity_poly.pdbx_strand_id
1 'polypeptide(L)'
;NSVRFMEAAGLAMIVRVPSREYDHIARICDMGAEGIMLPMVGNADEANRIVKSVKYYHGGNRGVALSIAHDNYRAGDVPTKLNSANHRTTIFAQIETAEGVANAEEIAAIDGIDCLWVGHFDLSASLGIPGEFDNPKFTAAIDNVVQAANKHKKALGRLVPTVDQGHECNNLGFDFICYSGDVWVLHNALEDAVAKIRNGSDK
;
A
#
# COMPACT_ATOMS: atom_id res chain seq x y z
N ASN A 1 2.15 -10.90 -15.58
CA ASN A 1 1.46 -10.29 -16.75
C ASN A 1 0.70 -9.00 -16.37
N SER A 2 0.05 -8.90 -15.19
CA SER A 2 -0.72 -7.72 -14.79
C SER A 2 0.08 -6.41 -14.81
N VAL A 3 1.33 -6.43 -14.34
CA VAL A 3 2.21 -5.25 -14.37
C VAL A 3 2.34 -4.68 -15.81
N ARG A 4 2.58 -5.56 -16.79
CA ARG A 4 2.71 -5.11 -18.21
C ARG A 4 1.41 -4.53 -18.77
N PHE A 5 0.25 -5.08 -18.39
CA PHE A 5 -1.05 -4.53 -18.83
C PHE A 5 -1.32 -3.16 -18.20
N MET A 6 -1.04 -2.99 -16.91
CA MET A 6 -1.21 -1.71 -16.24
C MET A 6 -0.27 -0.65 -16.82
N GLU A 7 1.00 -0.99 -17.01
CA GLU A 7 1.98 -0.10 -17.64
C GLU A 7 1.55 0.32 -19.07
N ALA A 8 1.05 -0.63 -19.88
CA ALA A 8 0.53 -0.33 -21.22
C ALA A 8 -0.70 0.59 -21.17
N ALA A 9 -1.48 0.55 -20.10
CA ALA A 9 -2.61 1.44 -19.86
C ALA A 9 -2.20 2.79 -19.23
N GLY A 10 -0.90 3.02 -18.96
CA GLY A 10 -0.41 4.24 -18.30
C GLY A 10 -0.70 4.28 -16.80
N LEU A 11 -0.96 3.13 -16.17
CA LEU A 11 -1.29 3.02 -14.77
C LEU A 11 -0.11 2.43 -13.98
N ALA A 12 0.29 3.11 -12.91
CA ALA A 12 1.25 2.60 -11.94
C ALA A 12 0.64 1.43 -11.15
N MET A 13 1.37 0.33 -11.02
CA MET A 13 0.92 -0.84 -10.28
C MET A 13 1.55 -0.91 -8.89
N ILE A 14 0.71 -0.84 -7.85
CA ILE A 14 1.09 -1.11 -6.47
C ILE A 14 0.67 -2.55 -6.15
N VAL A 15 1.61 -3.35 -5.65
CA VAL A 15 1.37 -4.77 -5.33
C VAL A 15 1.49 -5.00 -3.83
N ARG A 16 0.40 -5.46 -3.18
CA ARG A 16 0.47 -5.98 -1.82
C ARG A 16 0.99 -7.41 -1.84
N VAL A 17 2.11 -7.63 -1.19
CA VAL A 17 2.72 -8.96 -1.06
C VAL A 17 2.12 -9.74 0.12
N PRO A 18 2.15 -11.09 0.09
CA PRO A 18 1.56 -11.91 1.15
C PRO A 18 2.36 -11.90 2.44
N SER A 19 3.65 -11.58 2.38
CA SER A 19 4.55 -11.55 3.53
C SER A 19 5.69 -10.55 3.34
N ARG A 20 6.50 -10.35 4.39
CA ARG A 20 7.66 -9.45 4.40
C ARG A 20 8.97 -10.20 4.09
N GLU A 21 8.88 -11.42 3.56
CA GLU A 21 10.05 -12.22 3.22
C GLU A 21 10.74 -11.70 1.96
N TYR A 22 12.05 -11.78 1.95
CA TYR A 22 12.90 -11.27 0.88
C TYR A 22 12.51 -11.75 -0.52
N ASP A 23 12.23 -13.04 -0.66
CA ASP A 23 11.90 -13.66 -1.95
C ASP A 23 10.59 -13.14 -2.54
N HIS A 24 9.56 -12.89 -1.72
CA HIS A 24 8.32 -12.26 -2.17
C HIS A 24 8.56 -10.81 -2.62
N ILE A 25 9.32 -10.06 -1.83
CA ILE A 25 9.64 -8.66 -2.11
C ILE A 25 10.45 -8.54 -3.41
N ALA A 26 11.59 -9.23 -3.47
CA ALA A 26 12.50 -9.15 -4.61
C ALA A 26 11.82 -9.58 -5.92
N ARG A 27 11.05 -10.66 -5.90
CA ARG A 27 10.32 -11.16 -7.08
C ARG A 27 9.33 -10.14 -7.64
N ILE A 28 8.56 -9.48 -6.79
CA ILE A 28 7.59 -8.47 -7.22
C ILE A 28 8.30 -7.23 -7.79
N CYS A 29 9.38 -6.81 -7.16
CA CYS A 29 10.22 -5.73 -7.68
C CYS A 29 10.83 -6.09 -9.04
N ASP A 30 11.30 -7.36 -9.24
CA ASP A 30 11.86 -7.85 -10.51
C ASP A 30 10.81 -7.96 -11.63
N MET A 31 9.54 -8.14 -11.27
CA MET A 31 8.42 -8.09 -12.22
C MET A 31 8.09 -6.67 -12.68
N GLY A 32 8.62 -5.64 -12.00
CA GLY A 32 8.50 -4.23 -12.38
C GLY A 32 7.35 -3.49 -11.71
N ALA A 33 6.82 -3.97 -10.57
CA ALA A 33 5.88 -3.19 -9.77
C ALA A 33 6.50 -1.84 -9.38
N GLU A 34 5.72 -0.76 -9.49
CA GLU A 34 6.16 0.59 -9.17
C GLU A 34 5.96 0.92 -7.70
N GLY A 35 5.03 0.24 -7.05
CA GLY A 35 4.82 0.28 -5.61
C GLY A 35 4.72 -1.11 -5.01
N ILE A 36 5.23 -1.25 -3.79
CA ILE A 36 5.11 -2.49 -3.03
C ILE A 36 4.53 -2.19 -1.66
N MET A 37 3.48 -2.91 -1.29
CA MET A 37 2.80 -2.76 0.00
C MET A 37 3.08 -4.00 0.87
N LEU A 38 3.62 -3.76 2.05
CA LEU A 38 4.05 -4.79 2.99
C LEU A 38 3.07 -4.87 4.17
N PRO A 39 2.44 -6.03 4.40
CA PRO A 39 1.47 -6.20 5.48
C PRO A 39 2.12 -6.24 6.86
N MET A 40 1.35 -5.90 7.89
CA MET A 40 1.68 -6.16 9.30
C MET A 40 3.02 -5.58 9.76
N VAL A 41 3.36 -4.37 9.32
CA VAL A 41 4.60 -3.71 9.74
C VAL A 41 4.42 -3.20 11.17
N GLY A 42 5.14 -3.81 12.11
CA GLY A 42 4.98 -3.58 13.54
C GLY A 42 6.03 -2.66 14.17
N ASN A 43 7.22 -2.57 13.58
CA ASN A 43 8.34 -1.82 14.18
C ASN A 43 9.38 -1.36 13.15
N ALA A 44 10.30 -0.50 13.60
CA ALA A 44 11.36 0.08 12.78
C ALA A 44 12.34 -0.95 12.20
N ASP A 45 12.65 -2.02 12.92
CA ASP A 45 13.55 -3.07 12.43
C ASP A 45 12.93 -3.82 11.25
N GLU A 46 11.64 -4.10 11.28
CA GLU A 46 10.90 -4.69 10.17
C GLU A 46 10.87 -3.73 8.97
N ALA A 47 10.54 -2.46 9.18
CA ALA A 47 10.55 -1.44 8.15
C ALA A 47 11.93 -1.32 7.47
N ASN A 48 13.01 -1.33 8.25
CA ASN A 48 14.37 -1.28 7.74
C ASN A 48 14.74 -2.53 6.92
N ARG A 49 14.35 -3.73 7.37
CA ARG A 49 14.55 -4.97 6.59
C ARG A 49 13.80 -4.93 5.25
N ILE A 50 12.58 -4.40 5.26
CA ILE A 50 11.78 -4.20 4.04
C ILE A 50 12.52 -3.30 3.06
N VAL A 51 12.94 -2.11 3.49
CA VAL A 51 13.69 -1.16 2.65
C VAL A 51 14.92 -1.83 2.06
N LYS A 52 15.70 -2.55 2.87
CA LYS A 52 16.88 -3.28 2.42
C LYS A 52 16.57 -4.35 1.38
N SER A 53 15.41 -5.00 1.47
CA SER A 53 14.98 -6.02 0.51
C SER A 53 14.49 -5.44 -0.81
N VAL A 54 13.94 -4.22 -0.82
CA VAL A 54 13.44 -3.53 -2.02
C VAL A 54 14.56 -2.83 -2.77
N LYS A 55 15.46 -2.16 -2.04
CA LYS A 55 16.49 -1.29 -2.64
C LYS A 55 17.76 -2.08 -2.98
N TYR A 56 18.39 -1.70 -4.08
CA TYR A 56 19.74 -2.14 -4.44
C TYR A 56 20.81 -1.43 -3.60
N TYR A 57 22.02 -2.00 -3.55
CA TYR A 57 23.18 -1.36 -2.98
C TYR A 57 23.39 0.06 -3.60
N HIS A 58 23.57 1.13 -2.87
CA HIS A 58 23.92 1.32 -1.46
C HIS A 58 22.75 1.43 -0.47
N GLY A 59 21.52 1.57 -0.93
CA GLY A 59 20.33 1.72 -0.05
C GLY A 59 19.80 0.40 0.52
N GLY A 60 20.20 -0.74 -0.05
CA GLY A 60 19.72 -2.04 0.35
C GLY A 60 20.63 -3.18 -0.09
N ASN A 61 20.08 -4.40 -0.06
CA ASN A 61 20.79 -5.63 -0.37
C ASN A 61 20.04 -6.52 -1.39
N ARG A 62 19.09 -5.95 -2.14
CA ARG A 62 18.39 -6.67 -3.19
C ARG A 62 19.39 -7.22 -4.22
N GLY A 63 19.24 -8.50 -4.57
CA GLY A 63 20.05 -9.15 -5.61
C GLY A 63 19.88 -8.46 -6.97
N VAL A 64 21.00 -8.25 -7.66
CA VAL A 64 21.01 -7.53 -8.95
C VAL A 64 20.67 -8.48 -10.09
N ALA A 65 19.58 -8.22 -10.78
CA ALA A 65 19.24 -8.82 -12.07
C ALA A 65 18.79 -7.69 -13.01
N LEU A 66 19.46 -7.56 -14.14
CA LEU A 66 19.20 -6.49 -15.11
C LEU A 66 18.79 -7.05 -16.47
N SER A 67 18.22 -6.20 -17.32
CA SER A 67 17.67 -6.56 -18.62
C SER A 67 16.53 -7.59 -18.49
N ILE A 68 15.73 -7.44 -17.43
CA ILE A 68 14.52 -8.20 -17.14
C ILE A 68 13.30 -7.28 -17.08
N ALA A 69 12.18 -7.76 -16.57
CA ALA A 69 10.89 -7.04 -16.64
C ALA A 69 10.91 -5.65 -15.99
N HIS A 70 11.60 -5.47 -14.85
CA HIS A 70 11.59 -4.18 -14.13
C HIS A 70 12.34 -3.05 -14.88
N ASP A 71 13.20 -3.36 -15.83
CA ASP A 71 13.90 -2.37 -16.65
C ASP A 71 13.54 -2.46 -18.14
N ASN A 72 12.40 -3.08 -18.44
CA ASN A 72 11.85 -3.25 -19.78
C ASN A 72 12.79 -3.98 -20.75
N TYR A 73 13.60 -4.92 -20.22
CA TYR A 73 14.59 -5.72 -20.99
C TYR A 73 15.61 -4.87 -21.74
N ARG A 74 15.83 -3.62 -21.32
CA ARG A 74 16.74 -2.70 -22.01
C ARG A 74 18.18 -2.89 -21.54
N ALA A 75 19.13 -2.75 -22.46
CA ALA A 75 20.54 -2.57 -22.13
C ALA A 75 20.75 -1.18 -21.49
N GLY A 76 21.89 -0.99 -20.82
CA GLY A 76 22.25 0.30 -20.24
C GLY A 76 23.31 0.19 -19.16
N ASP A 77 23.74 1.35 -18.69
CA ASP A 77 24.72 1.47 -17.62
C ASP A 77 24.18 0.95 -16.28
N VAL A 78 24.95 0.07 -15.65
CA VAL A 78 24.50 -0.63 -14.43
C VAL A 78 24.22 0.31 -13.27
N PRO A 79 25.12 1.21 -12.85
CA PRO A 79 24.87 2.18 -11.79
C PRO A 79 23.60 3.02 -12.01
N THR A 80 23.42 3.52 -13.23
CA THR A 80 22.22 4.31 -13.60
C THR A 80 20.95 3.51 -13.44
N LYS A 81 20.93 2.24 -13.85
CA LYS A 81 19.75 1.36 -13.70
C LYS A 81 19.41 1.09 -12.24
N LEU A 82 20.43 0.77 -11.43
CA LEU A 82 20.22 0.50 -10.00
C LEU A 82 19.67 1.75 -9.29
N ASN A 83 20.26 2.91 -9.57
CA ASN A 83 19.81 4.18 -9.02
C ASN A 83 18.36 4.51 -9.42
N SER A 84 18.05 4.35 -10.71
CA SER A 84 16.67 4.59 -11.21
C SER A 84 15.66 3.65 -10.57
N ALA A 85 15.99 2.37 -10.40
CA ALA A 85 15.12 1.41 -9.73
C ALA A 85 14.90 1.75 -8.24
N ASN A 86 15.96 2.18 -7.54
CA ASN A 86 15.86 2.61 -6.15
C ASN A 86 14.94 3.83 -5.96
N HIS A 87 14.93 4.77 -6.91
CA HIS A 87 14.05 5.94 -6.86
C HIS A 87 12.62 5.64 -7.30
N ARG A 88 12.43 4.73 -8.24
CA ARG A 88 11.11 4.44 -8.80
C ARG A 88 10.20 3.68 -7.84
N THR A 89 10.73 2.71 -7.09
CA THR A 89 9.89 1.82 -6.28
C THR A 89 9.45 2.49 -5.00
N THR A 90 8.14 2.76 -4.88
CA THR A 90 7.48 3.32 -3.69
C THR A 90 7.18 2.22 -2.68
N ILE A 91 7.50 2.44 -1.41
CA ILE A 91 7.31 1.45 -0.33
C ILE A 91 6.20 1.91 0.61
N PHE A 92 5.14 1.08 0.68
CA PHE A 92 3.99 1.27 1.55
C PHE A 92 4.11 0.34 2.76
N ALA A 93 4.29 0.90 3.94
CA ALA A 93 4.24 0.16 5.20
C ALA A 93 2.79 0.09 5.70
N GLN A 94 2.19 -1.11 5.72
CA GLN A 94 0.81 -1.26 6.17
C GLN A 94 0.76 -1.35 7.70
N ILE A 95 0.18 -0.33 8.31
CA ILE A 95 -0.03 -0.19 9.75
C ILE A 95 -1.43 -0.72 10.07
N GLU A 96 -1.48 -1.91 10.64
CA GLU A 96 -2.73 -2.63 10.84
C GLU A 96 -2.78 -3.43 12.16
N THR A 97 -1.86 -3.09 13.08
CA THR A 97 -1.80 -3.65 14.42
C THR A 97 -1.63 -2.57 15.48
N ALA A 98 -2.04 -2.86 16.72
CA ALA A 98 -1.81 -1.98 17.85
C ALA A 98 -0.31 -1.70 18.06
N GLU A 99 0.56 -2.70 17.83
CA GLU A 99 2.01 -2.55 17.84
C GLU A 99 2.49 -1.57 16.76
N GLY A 100 2.03 -1.75 15.52
CA GLY A 100 2.39 -0.86 14.41
C GLY A 100 1.96 0.59 14.65
N VAL A 101 0.79 0.80 15.26
CA VAL A 101 0.34 2.15 15.68
C VAL A 101 1.24 2.73 16.77
N ALA A 102 1.58 1.94 17.79
CA ALA A 102 2.46 2.41 18.87
C ALA A 102 3.85 2.81 18.35
N ASN A 103 4.34 2.15 17.32
CA ASN A 103 5.66 2.37 16.70
C ASN A 103 5.58 3.18 15.39
N ALA A 104 4.43 3.79 15.06
CA ALA A 104 4.21 4.45 13.77
C ALA A 104 5.24 5.56 13.50
N GLU A 105 5.65 6.29 14.52
CA GLU A 105 6.67 7.34 14.41
C GLU A 105 8.05 6.76 14.05
N GLU A 106 8.47 5.68 14.71
CA GLU A 106 9.75 5.02 14.42
C GLU A 106 9.76 4.39 13.04
N ILE A 107 8.63 3.80 12.60
CA ILE A 107 8.46 3.27 11.24
C ILE A 107 8.55 4.40 10.21
N ALA A 108 7.84 5.51 10.45
CA ALA A 108 7.86 6.68 9.56
C ALA A 108 9.25 7.33 9.46
N ALA A 109 10.06 7.25 10.52
CA ALA A 109 11.42 7.79 10.53
C ALA A 109 12.40 7.03 9.64
N ILE A 110 12.06 5.78 9.22
CA ILE A 110 12.93 4.98 8.37
C ILE A 110 13.03 5.61 6.97
N ASP A 111 14.26 5.91 6.56
CA ASP A 111 14.53 6.36 5.20
C ASP A 111 14.22 5.23 4.20
N GLY A 112 13.46 5.58 3.14
CA GLY A 112 13.00 4.63 2.12
C GLY A 112 11.60 4.06 2.36
N ILE A 113 10.96 4.24 3.53
CA ILE A 113 9.51 4.13 3.66
C ILE A 113 8.91 5.41 3.07
N ASP A 114 7.98 5.27 2.14
CA ASP A 114 7.37 6.41 1.43
C ASP A 114 5.95 6.71 1.93
N CYS A 115 5.21 5.68 2.33
CA CYS A 115 3.81 5.80 2.74
C CYS A 115 3.50 4.91 3.94
N LEU A 116 2.74 5.45 4.90
CA LEU A 116 2.06 4.67 5.94
C LEU A 116 0.64 4.35 5.43
N TRP A 117 0.34 3.08 5.26
CA TRP A 117 -0.96 2.62 4.79
C TRP A 117 -1.78 2.05 5.94
N VAL A 118 -2.98 2.59 6.18
CA VAL A 118 -3.86 2.09 7.25
C VAL A 118 -4.67 0.89 6.77
N GLY A 119 -4.45 -0.27 7.41
CA GLY A 119 -5.25 -1.48 7.25
C GLY A 119 -6.37 -1.53 8.28
N HIS A 120 -7.51 -0.86 8.01
CA HIS A 120 -8.53 -0.53 9.00
C HIS A 120 -9.24 -1.75 9.61
N PHE A 121 -9.48 -2.84 8.86
CA PHE A 121 -10.13 -4.03 9.42
C PHE A 121 -9.22 -4.75 10.41
N ASP A 122 -7.99 -5.06 10.02
CA ASP A 122 -7.03 -5.75 10.87
C ASP A 122 -6.64 -4.87 12.07
N LEU A 123 -6.52 -3.56 11.87
CA LEU A 123 -6.27 -2.61 12.96
C LEU A 123 -7.40 -2.64 13.99
N SER A 124 -8.66 -2.56 13.56
CA SER A 124 -9.80 -2.61 14.49
C SER A 124 -9.85 -3.92 15.28
N ALA A 125 -9.56 -5.04 14.62
CA ALA A 125 -9.46 -6.35 15.27
C ALA A 125 -8.30 -6.41 16.28
N SER A 126 -7.13 -5.89 15.91
CA SER A 126 -5.95 -5.83 16.78
C SER A 126 -6.16 -4.94 18.02
N LEU A 127 -6.99 -3.90 17.91
CA LEU A 127 -7.40 -3.03 19.03
C LEU A 127 -8.48 -3.66 19.92
N GLY A 128 -9.01 -4.83 19.56
CA GLY A 128 -10.08 -5.52 20.28
C GLY A 128 -11.48 -4.94 20.04
N ILE A 129 -11.66 -4.23 18.94
CA ILE A 129 -12.91 -3.54 18.54
C ILE A 129 -13.22 -3.81 17.05
N PRO A 130 -13.35 -5.08 16.60
CA PRO A 130 -13.45 -5.44 15.20
C PRO A 130 -14.65 -4.78 14.51
N GLY A 131 -14.35 -3.96 13.48
CA GLY A 131 -15.36 -3.26 12.68
C GLY A 131 -15.93 -1.99 13.32
N GLU A 132 -15.53 -1.62 14.54
CA GLU A 132 -16.00 -0.41 15.22
C GLU A 132 -15.17 0.82 14.82
N PHE A 133 -15.34 1.31 13.60
CA PHE A 133 -14.51 2.39 13.06
C PHE A 133 -14.78 3.77 13.68
N ASP A 134 -15.94 3.96 14.33
CA ASP A 134 -16.29 5.18 15.07
C ASP A 134 -15.83 5.12 16.54
N ASN A 135 -15.25 4.01 16.98
CA ASN A 135 -14.79 3.85 18.35
C ASN A 135 -13.61 4.81 18.64
N PRO A 136 -13.61 5.53 19.79
CA PRO A 136 -12.53 6.45 20.17
C PRO A 136 -11.13 5.83 20.15
N LYS A 137 -10.99 4.52 20.40
CA LYS A 137 -9.69 3.83 20.29
C LYS A 137 -9.22 3.76 18.84
N PHE A 138 -10.14 3.56 17.89
CA PHE A 138 -9.81 3.50 16.49
C PHE A 138 -9.43 4.88 15.95
N THR A 139 -10.22 5.91 16.26
CA THR A 139 -9.94 7.29 15.82
C THR A 139 -8.61 7.78 16.39
N ALA A 140 -8.32 7.52 17.66
CA ALA A 140 -7.02 7.86 18.27
C ALA A 140 -5.84 7.12 17.62
N ALA A 141 -6.03 5.87 17.19
CA ALA A 141 -5.01 5.13 16.45
C ALA A 141 -4.74 5.74 15.07
N ILE A 142 -5.78 6.15 14.35
CA ILE A 142 -5.64 6.88 13.08
C ILE A 142 -4.90 8.19 13.28
N ASP A 143 -5.28 8.98 14.28
CA ASP A 143 -4.63 10.26 14.60
C ASP A 143 -3.13 10.08 14.86
N ASN A 144 -2.74 9.02 15.58
CA ASN A 144 -1.34 8.69 15.84
C ASN A 144 -0.58 8.43 14.53
N VAL A 145 -1.13 7.61 13.63
CA VAL A 145 -0.50 7.31 12.32
C VAL A 145 -0.41 8.58 11.47
N VAL A 146 -1.45 9.42 11.45
CA VAL A 146 -1.46 10.71 10.74
C VAL A 146 -0.37 11.65 11.27
N GLN A 147 -0.26 11.78 12.60
CA GLN A 147 0.79 12.61 13.22
C GLN A 147 2.19 12.10 12.90
N ALA A 148 2.41 10.78 12.96
CA ALA A 148 3.68 10.16 12.62
C ALA A 148 4.08 10.43 11.15
N ALA A 149 3.15 10.23 10.22
CA ALA A 149 3.39 10.49 8.80
C ALA A 149 3.72 11.96 8.55
N ASN A 150 2.92 12.88 9.09
CA ASN A 150 3.13 14.33 8.94
C ASN A 150 4.49 14.79 9.49
N LYS A 151 4.87 14.30 10.68
CA LYS A 151 6.15 14.63 11.32
C LYS A 151 7.33 14.25 10.44
N HIS A 152 7.27 13.10 9.80
CA HIS A 152 8.34 12.56 8.96
C HIS A 152 8.13 12.81 7.46
N LYS A 153 7.10 13.60 7.08
CA LYS A 153 6.77 13.94 5.68
C LYS A 153 6.56 12.71 4.81
N LYS A 154 5.90 11.69 5.36
CA LYS A 154 5.50 10.48 4.65
C LYS A 154 4.07 10.62 4.15
N ALA A 155 3.79 10.02 3.00
CA ALA A 155 2.44 9.93 2.49
C ALA A 155 1.56 9.04 3.39
N LEU A 156 0.25 9.27 3.32
CA LEU A 156 -0.77 8.45 3.97
C LEU A 156 -1.63 7.74 2.93
N GLY A 157 -2.00 6.52 3.23
CA GLY A 157 -2.87 5.73 2.35
C GLY A 157 -3.92 4.92 3.09
N ARG A 158 -5.10 4.75 2.47
CA ARG A 158 -6.20 3.94 3.00
C ARG A 158 -7.13 3.46 1.89
N LEU A 159 -7.75 2.28 2.11
CA LEU A 159 -8.89 1.82 1.34
C LEU A 159 -10.19 2.40 1.93
N VAL A 160 -11.07 2.88 1.06
CA VAL A 160 -12.39 3.41 1.42
C VAL A 160 -13.49 2.74 0.61
N PRO A 161 -14.63 2.34 1.23
CA PRO A 161 -15.73 1.70 0.53
C PRO A 161 -16.69 2.70 -0.16
N THR A 162 -16.68 3.99 0.25
CA THR A 162 -17.60 5.01 -0.23
C THR A 162 -16.87 6.30 -0.65
N VAL A 163 -17.52 7.08 -1.50
CA VAL A 163 -17.02 8.39 -1.93
C VAL A 163 -16.92 9.36 -0.74
N ASP A 164 -17.89 9.33 0.16
CA ASP A 164 -17.93 10.23 1.34
C ASP A 164 -16.71 9.95 2.24
N GLN A 165 -16.40 8.68 2.52
CA GLN A 165 -15.19 8.33 3.26
C GLN A 165 -13.91 8.71 2.50
N GLY A 166 -13.94 8.69 1.16
CA GLY A 166 -12.83 9.20 0.34
C GLY A 166 -12.62 10.70 0.57
N HIS A 167 -13.69 11.49 0.62
CA HIS A 167 -13.61 12.91 0.95
C HIS A 167 -13.12 13.16 2.38
N GLU A 168 -13.58 12.37 3.35
CA GLU A 168 -13.09 12.45 4.74
C GLU A 168 -11.59 12.18 4.82
N CYS A 169 -11.11 11.12 4.16
CA CYS A 169 -9.68 10.81 4.10
C CYS A 169 -8.87 11.94 3.43
N ASN A 170 -9.38 12.49 2.33
CA ASN A 170 -8.72 13.63 1.67
C ASN A 170 -8.61 14.85 2.60
N ASN A 171 -9.67 15.14 3.37
CA ASN A 171 -9.67 16.24 4.35
C ASN A 171 -8.71 15.99 5.52
N LEU A 172 -8.44 14.73 5.85
CA LEU A 172 -7.45 14.31 6.85
C LEU A 172 -6.01 14.30 6.31
N GLY A 173 -5.81 14.60 5.02
CA GLY A 173 -4.50 14.65 4.40
C GLY A 173 -3.97 13.31 3.89
N PHE A 174 -4.85 12.37 3.56
CA PHE A 174 -4.45 11.13 2.89
C PHE A 174 -4.14 11.39 1.41
N ASP A 175 -2.98 10.94 0.96
CA ASP A 175 -2.47 11.11 -0.40
C ASP A 175 -2.91 9.98 -1.33
N PHE A 176 -3.01 8.76 -0.80
CA PHE A 176 -3.40 7.56 -1.54
C PHE A 176 -4.75 7.04 -1.04
N ILE A 177 -5.79 7.23 -1.85
CA ILE A 177 -7.15 6.75 -1.55
C ILE A 177 -7.49 5.62 -2.51
N CYS A 178 -7.55 4.38 -1.99
CA CYS A 178 -8.00 3.23 -2.77
C CYS A 178 -9.51 3.09 -2.64
N TYR A 179 -10.24 3.34 -3.72
CA TYR A 179 -11.69 3.21 -3.72
C TYR A 179 -12.10 1.76 -3.97
N SER A 180 -12.72 1.13 -2.97
CA SER A 180 -13.35 -0.18 -3.06
C SER A 180 -12.44 -1.29 -3.67
N GLY A 181 -13.03 -2.25 -4.33
CA GLY A 181 -12.36 -3.32 -5.07
C GLY A 181 -13.27 -3.80 -6.21
N ASP A 182 -12.67 -4.37 -7.24
CA ASP A 182 -13.35 -4.83 -8.44
C ASP A 182 -14.51 -5.79 -8.15
N VAL A 183 -14.30 -6.75 -7.23
CA VAL A 183 -15.33 -7.70 -6.78
C VAL A 183 -16.54 -7.00 -6.15
N TRP A 184 -16.30 -6.03 -5.28
CA TRP A 184 -17.38 -5.32 -4.59
C TRP A 184 -18.11 -4.35 -5.52
N VAL A 185 -17.38 -3.64 -6.37
CA VAL A 185 -17.99 -2.76 -7.38
C VAL A 185 -18.88 -3.55 -8.33
N LEU A 186 -18.39 -4.68 -8.83
CA LEU A 186 -19.15 -5.55 -9.73
C LEU A 186 -20.38 -6.14 -9.02
N HIS A 187 -20.21 -6.68 -7.81
CA HIS A 187 -21.31 -7.23 -7.01
C HIS A 187 -22.42 -6.21 -6.78
N ASN A 188 -22.06 -5.03 -6.26
CA ASN A 188 -23.04 -3.98 -5.94
C ASN A 188 -23.77 -3.48 -7.20
N ALA A 189 -23.07 -3.33 -8.32
CA ALA A 189 -23.67 -2.90 -9.57
C ALA A 189 -24.68 -3.93 -10.10
N LEU A 190 -24.36 -5.23 -10.01
CA LEU A 190 -25.25 -6.31 -10.44
C LEU A 190 -26.46 -6.45 -9.48
N GLU A 191 -26.25 -6.37 -8.19
CA GLU A 191 -27.33 -6.44 -7.19
C GLU A 191 -28.34 -5.32 -7.40
N ASP A 192 -27.89 -4.08 -7.56
CA ASP A 192 -28.72 -2.91 -7.82
C ASP A 192 -29.50 -3.07 -9.15
N ALA A 193 -28.84 -3.51 -10.23
CA ALA A 193 -29.47 -3.72 -11.53
C ALA A 193 -30.55 -4.81 -11.46
N VAL A 194 -30.26 -5.97 -10.83
CA VAL A 194 -31.20 -7.07 -10.69
C VAL A 194 -32.40 -6.67 -9.82
N ALA A 195 -32.17 -5.96 -8.72
CA ALA A 195 -33.26 -5.46 -7.87
C ALA A 195 -34.18 -4.51 -8.65
N LYS A 196 -33.64 -3.59 -9.42
CA LYS A 196 -34.40 -2.65 -10.27
C LYS A 196 -35.24 -3.37 -11.35
N ILE A 197 -34.68 -4.39 -12.01
CA ILE A 197 -35.37 -5.20 -13.02
C ILE A 197 -36.54 -5.96 -12.37
N ARG A 198 -36.32 -6.62 -11.23
CA ARG A 198 -37.36 -7.38 -10.52
C ARG A 198 -38.49 -6.48 -10.04
N ASN A 199 -38.18 -5.34 -9.42
CA ASN A 199 -39.20 -4.39 -8.92
C ASN A 199 -39.93 -3.66 -10.05
N GLY A 200 -39.39 -3.59 -11.27
CA GLY A 200 -40.05 -3.02 -12.45
C GLY A 200 -40.99 -3.99 -13.19
N SER A 201 -40.98 -5.27 -12.81
CA SER A 201 -41.81 -6.30 -13.45
C SER A 201 -43.21 -6.45 -12.82
N ASP A 202 -43.54 -5.68 -11.80
CA ASP A 202 -44.84 -5.63 -11.11
C ASP A 202 -45.81 -4.59 -11.74
N LYS A 203 -45.76 -4.43 -13.09
CA LYS A 203 -46.73 -3.62 -13.85
C LYS A 203 -47.46 -4.46 -14.87
#